data_bc642cdf08445ab30a45d8d07a5961db
#
_entry.id   bc642cdf08445ab30a45d8d07a5961db
#
_cell.length_a   1.000
_cell.length_b   1.000
_cell.length_c   1.000
_cell.angle_alpha   90.00
_cell.angle_beta   90.00
_cell.angle_gamma   90.00
#
_symmetry.space_group_name_H-M   'P 1'
#
loop_
_entity.id
_entity.type
_entity.pdbx_description
1 polymer ?
#
loop_
_entity_poly.entity_id
_entity_poly.type
_entity_poly.pdbx_seq_one_letter_code
_entity_poly.pdbx_strand_id
1 'polypeptide(L)'
;LVGSEMCIRDRDLMKKVFKIFLSTILTLGTLLIFTSCGKSDSKTIIRVSHNQAADHPTNIGLLAFEEFIESKLGDKYDVQIFPNELLGSQVNTVELTQTGAINFTVASNAILESFDNIYQIFNLPYLFNSPEHYHAVMDNKELIKPIFTSTEKSGFEAVAWLDAGTRNFYTVKKPIRTPDDLKGLKIRVQQSASNIRMMELFGGAATPMGFGEVYTALQQSVIDGAENNELALTSNKHGEVCKYYSYNMHQMVPDIVIGNLRFLNSLSPEERAIFDEGFDIISKVQREAWGESVDKAIQQAKEMNVEFIYPDVLAFQERVLPLHDEVLAATPKLKPIYDKIQEIGKEIKGGKN
;
A
#
# COMPACT_ATOMS: atom_id res chain seq x y z
N LEU A 1 -88.00 23.08 13.93
CA LEU A 1 -87.08 24.24 13.97
C LEU A 1 -86.18 24.25 15.24
N VAL A 2 -85.94 23.13 15.94
CA VAL A 2 -85.10 23.09 17.15
C VAL A 2 -83.81 22.25 16.93
N GLY A 3 -83.67 21.62 15.75
CA GLY A 3 -82.52 20.72 15.47
C GLY A 3 -81.31 21.36 14.80
N SER A 4 -81.37 22.63 14.31
CA SER A 4 -80.28 23.22 13.54
C SER A 4 -79.28 24.06 14.34
N GLU A 5 -79.67 24.59 15.49
CA GLU A 5 -78.78 25.45 16.33
C GLU A 5 -77.80 24.65 17.21
N MET A 6 -78.16 23.42 17.58
CA MET A 6 -77.30 22.53 18.42
C MET A 6 -76.10 22.00 17.58
N CYS A 7 -76.29 21.79 16.27
CA CYS A 7 -75.24 21.28 15.38
C CYS A 7 -74.18 22.33 15.00
N ILE A 8 -74.50 23.61 15.12
CA ILE A 8 -73.55 24.69 14.77
C ILE A 8 -72.63 24.99 15.95
N ARG A 9 -73.19 24.94 17.17
CA ARG A 9 -72.42 25.20 18.41
C ARG A 9 -71.38 24.13 18.70
N ASP A 10 -71.63 22.87 18.38
CA ASP A 10 -70.70 21.77 18.53
C ASP A 10 -69.59 21.78 17.53
N ARG A 11 -69.85 22.25 16.29
CA ARG A 11 -68.81 22.41 15.26
C ARG A 11 -67.80 23.52 15.59
N ASP A 12 -68.27 24.61 16.18
CA ASP A 12 -67.37 25.71 16.57
C ASP A 12 -66.57 25.38 17.82
N LEU A 13 -67.12 24.59 18.76
CA LEU A 13 -66.39 24.07 19.88
C LEU A 13 -65.31 23.07 19.44
N MET A 14 -65.65 22.15 18.53
CA MET A 14 -64.65 21.20 17.98
C MET A 14 -63.53 21.92 17.22
N LYS A 15 -63.82 22.97 16.44
CA LYS A 15 -62.80 23.78 15.75
C LYS A 15 -61.90 24.50 16.73
N LYS A 16 -62.41 25.01 17.84
CA LYS A 16 -61.61 25.65 18.90
C LYS A 16 -60.70 24.63 19.62
N VAL A 17 -61.23 23.48 19.97
CA VAL A 17 -60.45 22.39 20.60
C VAL A 17 -59.37 21.88 19.66
N PHE A 18 -59.68 21.71 18.38
CA PHE A 18 -58.70 21.28 17.36
C PHE A 18 -57.59 22.32 17.14
N LYS A 19 -57.92 23.62 17.13
CA LYS A 19 -56.91 24.70 17.05
C LYS A 19 -56.00 24.76 18.27
N ILE A 20 -56.54 24.56 19.47
CA ILE A 20 -55.75 24.52 20.72
C ILE A 20 -54.84 23.28 20.73
N PHE A 21 -55.35 22.12 20.28
CA PHE A 21 -54.57 20.89 20.21
C PHE A 21 -53.42 20.99 19.14
N LEU A 22 -53.71 21.60 18.00
CA LEU A 22 -52.71 21.82 16.95
C LEU A 22 -51.66 22.86 17.38
N SER A 23 -52.05 23.90 18.11
CA SER A 23 -51.11 24.90 18.67
C SER A 23 -50.21 24.32 19.77
N THR A 24 -50.73 23.41 20.61
CA THR A 24 -49.95 22.74 21.67
C THR A 24 -48.95 21.73 21.10
N ILE A 25 -49.32 21.01 20.03
CA ILE A 25 -48.41 20.12 19.33
C ILE A 25 -47.30 20.89 18.62
N LEU A 26 -47.62 22.05 18.02
CA LEU A 26 -46.63 22.88 17.34
C LEU A 26 -45.62 23.52 18.29
N THR A 27 -46.07 23.94 19.51
CA THR A 27 -45.17 24.48 20.55
C THR A 27 -44.38 23.41 21.27
N LEU A 28 -44.88 22.18 21.47
CA LEU A 28 -44.10 21.06 22.00
C LEU A 28 -43.08 20.53 20.97
N GLY A 29 -43.42 20.54 19.70
CA GLY A 29 -42.51 20.15 18.59
C GLY A 29 -41.33 21.11 18.43
N THR A 30 -41.51 22.41 18.66
CA THR A 30 -40.42 23.39 18.59
C THR A 30 -39.49 23.35 19.82
N LEU A 31 -39.95 22.91 21.01
CA LEU A 31 -39.10 22.76 22.18
C LEU A 31 -38.17 21.52 22.08
N LEU A 32 -38.56 20.48 21.32
CA LEU A 32 -37.75 19.27 21.15
C LEU A 32 -36.64 19.40 20.12
N ILE A 33 -36.68 20.44 19.28
CA ILE A 33 -35.65 20.65 18.22
C ILE A 33 -34.38 21.33 18.80
N PHE A 34 -34.47 22.00 19.95
CA PHE A 34 -33.33 22.73 20.51
C PHE A 34 -32.44 21.91 21.48
N THR A 35 -32.81 20.70 21.84
CA THR A 35 -32.00 19.86 22.74
C THR A 35 -31.16 18.81 22.06
N SER A 36 -31.09 18.76 20.70
CA SER A 36 -30.27 17.82 19.93
C SER A 36 -29.02 18.45 19.28
N CYS A 37 -28.50 19.55 19.86
CA CYS A 37 -27.12 19.97 19.59
C CYS A 37 -26.23 19.52 20.76
N GLY A 38 -26.26 18.25 21.10
CA GLY A 38 -25.11 17.59 21.69
C GLY A 38 -24.04 17.62 20.62
N LYS A 39 -22.86 18.21 20.86
CA LYS A 39 -21.67 17.92 20.12
C LYS A 39 -21.56 16.40 20.12
N SER A 40 -21.91 15.75 19.02
CA SER A 40 -21.43 14.42 18.73
C SER A 40 -19.92 14.59 18.61
N ASP A 41 -19.19 14.24 19.65
CA ASP A 41 -17.74 14.02 19.56
C ASP A 41 -17.52 12.79 18.69
N SER A 42 -17.93 12.89 17.40
CA SER A 42 -17.66 11.87 16.41
C SER A 42 -16.19 12.01 16.07
N LYS A 43 -15.40 11.01 16.47
CA LYS A 43 -14.00 10.91 16.12
C LYS A 43 -13.82 10.99 14.59
N THR A 44 -12.74 11.58 14.17
CA THR A 44 -12.34 11.57 12.75
C THR A 44 -11.82 10.18 12.41
N ILE A 45 -12.44 9.51 11.45
CA ILE A 45 -12.00 8.19 11.00
C ILE A 45 -10.78 8.36 10.10
N ILE A 46 -9.68 7.70 10.46
CA ILE A 46 -8.46 7.61 9.69
C ILE A 46 -8.47 6.26 8.95
N ARG A 47 -8.64 6.28 7.63
CA ARG A 47 -8.65 5.08 6.82
C ARG A 47 -7.28 4.80 6.25
N VAL A 48 -6.77 3.57 6.50
CA VAL A 48 -5.48 3.07 6.00
C VAL A 48 -5.73 1.82 5.17
N SER A 49 -5.27 1.80 3.93
CA SER A 49 -5.45 0.65 3.03
C SER A 49 -4.12 -0.03 2.68
N HIS A 50 -4.15 -1.33 2.46
CA HIS A 50 -3.04 -2.08 1.87
C HIS A 50 -3.51 -3.36 1.17
N ASN A 51 -2.63 -3.95 0.35
CA ASN A 51 -2.94 -5.11 -0.47
C ASN A 51 -2.54 -6.46 0.14
N GLN A 52 -1.88 -6.46 1.29
CA GLN A 52 -1.38 -7.67 1.93
C GLN A 52 -2.43 -8.33 2.83
N ALA A 53 -2.23 -9.62 3.12
CA ALA A 53 -3.08 -10.37 4.06
C ALA A 53 -2.96 -9.84 5.50
N ALA A 54 -3.93 -10.16 6.34
CA ALA A 54 -4.00 -9.65 7.71
C ALA A 54 -2.87 -10.19 8.63
N ASP A 55 -2.24 -11.30 8.28
CA ASP A 55 -1.09 -11.88 8.99
C ASP A 55 0.27 -11.39 8.47
N HIS A 56 0.29 -10.58 7.43
CA HIS A 56 1.51 -10.06 6.81
C HIS A 56 2.18 -8.99 7.69
N PRO A 57 3.53 -8.91 7.74
CA PRO A 57 4.26 -7.90 8.50
C PRO A 57 3.81 -6.46 8.28
N THR A 58 3.40 -6.11 7.06
CA THR A 58 2.81 -4.80 6.76
C THR A 58 1.59 -4.51 7.62
N ASN A 59 0.68 -5.48 7.78
CA ASN A 59 -0.50 -5.30 8.64
C ASN A 59 -0.11 -5.21 10.11
N ILE A 60 0.88 -5.99 10.56
CA ILE A 60 1.39 -5.95 11.95
C ILE A 60 1.94 -4.56 12.27
N GLY A 61 2.72 -3.96 11.37
CA GLY A 61 3.22 -2.59 11.54
C GLY A 61 2.10 -1.54 11.58
N LEU A 62 1.07 -1.69 10.73
CA LEU A 62 -0.07 -0.78 10.71
C LEU A 62 -0.96 -0.91 11.96
N LEU A 63 -1.15 -2.12 12.51
CA LEU A 63 -1.84 -2.31 13.78
C LEU A 63 -1.10 -1.64 14.95
N ALA A 64 0.23 -1.67 14.95
CA ALA A 64 1.03 -0.95 15.95
C ALA A 64 0.87 0.59 15.80
N PHE A 65 0.74 1.09 14.58
CA PHE A 65 0.41 2.50 14.32
C PHE A 65 -0.99 2.85 14.84
N GLU A 66 -2.00 2.03 14.55
CA GLU A 66 -3.37 2.20 15.06
C GLU A 66 -3.36 2.32 16.59
N GLU A 67 -2.78 1.33 17.29
CA GLU A 67 -2.66 1.32 18.74
C GLU A 67 -1.95 2.57 19.27
N PHE A 68 -0.84 2.96 18.64
CA PHE A 68 -0.06 4.14 19.05
C PHE A 68 -0.87 5.43 18.87
N ILE A 69 -1.45 5.68 17.69
CA ILE A 69 -2.23 6.90 17.43
C ILE A 69 -3.44 6.98 18.37
N GLU A 70 -4.16 5.87 18.55
CA GLU A 70 -5.32 5.85 19.43
C GLU A 70 -4.95 6.00 20.91
N SER A 71 -3.78 5.53 21.33
CA SER A 71 -3.28 5.76 22.70
C SER A 71 -2.99 7.23 23.00
N LYS A 72 -2.63 8.04 21.98
CA LYS A 72 -2.26 9.45 22.11
C LYS A 72 -3.39 10.41 21.74
N LEU A 73 -4.16 10.06 20.74
CA LEU A 73 -5.14 10.92 20.08
C LEU A 73 -6.51 10.25 19.93
N GLY A 74 -6.77 9.17 20.67
CA GLY A 74 -7.98 8.36 20.54
C GLY A 74 -9.28 9.11 20.88
N ASP A 75 -9.22 10.25 21.57
CA ASP A 75 -10.39 11.13 21.73
C ASP A 75 -10.78 11.83 20.42
N LYS A 76 -9.82 12.03 19.50
CA LYS A 76 -10.01 12.76 18.25
C LYS A 76 -10.08 11.87 17.03
N TYR A 77 -9.29 10.78 17.00
CA TYR A 77 -9.15 9.90 15.85
C TYR A 77 -9.54 8.45 16.17
N ASP A 78 -10.09 7.79 15.16
CA ASP A 78 -10.40 6.35 15.08
C ASP A 78 -9.69 5.80 13.84
N VAL A 79 -8.68 4.96 14.03
CA VAL A 79 -7.87 4.41 12.94
C VAL A 79 -8.47 3.09 12.47
N GLN A 80 -8.71 2.96 11.18
CA GLN A 80 -9.30 1.77 10.57
C GLN A 80 -8.40 1.25 9.46
N ILE A 81 -7.95 0.00 9.58
CA ILE A 81 -7.07 -0.66 8.61
C ILE A 81 -7.89 -1.58 7.71
N PHE A 82 -7.63 -1.48 6.40
CA PHE A 82 -8.33 -2.23 5.35
C PHE A 82 -7.31 -3.08 4.57
N PRO A 83 -7.06 -4.34 4.98
CA PRO A 83 -6.15 -5.27 4.30
C PRO A 83 -6.77 -5.87 3.03
N ASN A 84 -5.98 -6.70 2.29
CA ASN A 84 -6.44 -7.52 1.18
C ASN A 84 -7.14 -6.75 0.04
N GLU A 85 -6.69 -5.52 -0.26
CA GLU A 85 -7.32 -4.68 -1.31
C GLU A 85 -8.83 -4.43 -1.08
N LEU A 86 -9.31 -4.44 0.18
CA LEU A 86 -10.73 -4.20 0.50
C LEU A 86 -11.24 -2.86 -0.02
N LEU A 87 -10.40 -1.86 -0.17
CA LEU A 87 -10.74 -0.55 -0.73
C LEU A 87 -10.34 -0.40 -2.21
N GLY A 88 -9.89 -1.47 -2.86
CA GLY A 88 -9.45 -1.51 -4.24
C GLY A 88 -7.96 -1.82 -4.41
N SER A 89 -7.53 -1.95 -5.67
CA SER A 89 -6.13 -2.18 -6.02
C SER A 89 -5.22 -1.05 -5.54
N GLN A 90 -3.90 -1.27 -5.52
CA GLN A 90 -2.95 -0.22 -5.11
C GLN A 90 -3.09 1.06 -5.94
N VAL A 91 -3.29 0.98 -7.26
CA VAL A 91 -3.54 2.15 -8.10
C VAL A 91 -4.76 2.93 -7.61
N ASN A 92 -5.89 2.23 -7.39
CA ASN A 92 -7.12 2.85 -6.92
C ASN A 92 -6.94 3.50 -5.53
N THR A 93 -6.23 2.83 -4.61
CA THR A 93 -6.05 3.38 -3.25
C THR A 93 -5.08 4.55 -3.21
N VAL A 94 -4.09 4.62 -4.11
CA VAL A 94 -3.28 5.84 -4.32
C VAL A 94 -4.17 7.00 -4.80
N GLU A 95 -5.06 6.77 -5.76
CA GLU A 95 -6.02 7.80 -6.25
C GLU A 95 -7.01 8.22 -5.14
N LEU A 96 -7.49 7.28 -4.32
CA LEU A 96 -8.34 7.58 -3.17
C LEU A 96 -7.57 8.41 -2.11
N THR A 97 -6.29 8.12 -1.89
CA THR A 97 -5.43 8.91 -1.01
C THR A 97 -5.20 10.30 -1.60
N GLN A 98 -4.93 10.40 -2.90
CA GLN A 98 -4.75 11.67 -3.61
C GLN A 98 -5.97 12.59 -3.44
N THR A 99 -7.18 12.05 -3.57
CA THR A 99 -8.43 12.81 -3.44
C THR A 99 -8.83 13.08 -2.00
N GLY A 100 -8.28 12.35 -1.03
CA GLY A 100 -8.62 12.42 0.40
C GLY A 100 -9.84 11.60 0.79
N ALA A 101 -10.27 10.65 -0.06
CA ALA A 101 -11.31 9.68 0.30
C ALA A 101 -10.84 8.69 1.37
N ILE A 102 -9.53 8.40 1.37
CA ILE A 102 -8.82 7.72 2.47
C ILE A 102 -7.62 8.58 2.90
N ASN A 103 -7.11 8.32 4.11
CA ASN A 103 -6.04 9.13 4.69
C ASN A 103 -4.66 8.60 4.28
N PHE A 104 -4.48 7.28 4.31
CA PHE A 104 -3.22 6.61 4.02
C PHE A 104 -3.42 5.35 3.19
N THR A 105 -2.43 5.01 2.39
CA THR A 105 -2.33 3.68 1.78
C THR A 105 -0.88 3.21 1.73
N VAL A 106 -0.68 1.89 1.76
CA VAL A 106 0.61 1.29 1.45
C VAL A 106 0.56 0.86 -0.02
N ALA A 107 1.49 1.38 -0.80
CA ALA A 107 1.65 1.03 -2.19
C ALA A 107 3.10 0.66 -2.49
N SER A 108 3.31 -0.33 -3.36
CA SER A 108 4.65 -0.60 -3.86
C SER A 108 5.20 0.62 -4.59
N ASN A 109 6.49 0.91 -4.40
CA ASN A 109 7.19 1.94 -5.15
C ASN A 109 6.97 1.82 -6.67
N ALA A 110 6.82 0.59 -7.17
CA ALA A 110 6.55 0.34 -8.59
C ALA A 110 5.25 1.01 -9.09
N ILE A 111 4.23 1.07 -8.25
CA ILE A 111 2.97 1.75 -8.59
C ILE A 111 3.14 3.26 -8.60
N LEU A 112 3.95 3.82 -7.67
CA LEU A 112 4.17 5.27 -7.55
C LEU A 112 4.93 5.86 -8.74
N GLU A 113 5.65 5.04 -9.50
CA GLU A 113 6.30 5.44 -10.77
C GLU A 113 5.33 6.12 -11.75
N SER A 114 4.06 5.69 -11.79
CA SER A 114 3.04 6.29 -12.66
C SER A 114 2.54 7.66 -12.20
N PHE A 115 2.81 8.04 -10.95
CA PHE A 115 2.46 9.34 -10.38
C PHE A 115 3.62 10.34 -10.42
N ASP A 116 4.86 9.88 -10.24
CA ASP A 116 6.08 10.65 -10.53
C ASP A 116 7.21 9.70 -10.92
N ASN A 117 7.85 9.97 -12.06
CA ASN A 117 8.93 9.18 -12.60
C ASN A 117 10.22 9.15 -11.75
N ILE A 118 10.32 9.94 -10.67
CA ILE A 118 11.43 9.86 -9.72
C ILE A 118 11.44 8.50 -8.99
N TYR A 119 10.28 7.87 -8.81
CA TYR A 119 10.16 6.55 -8.20
C TYR A 119 10.75 5.42 -9.05
N GLN A 120 11.06 5.67 -10.35
CA GLN A 120 11.76 4.69 -11.21
C GLN A 120 13.09 4.24 -10.62
N ILE A 121 13.73 5.09 -9.82
CA ILE A 121 15.05 4.78 -9.23
C ILE A 121 15.02 3.45 -8.45
N PHE A 122 14.02 3.22 -7.61
CA PHE A 122 13.91 2.01 -6.80
C PHE A 122 13.32 0.80 -7.55
N ASN A 123 12.90 1.00 -8.80
CA ASN A 123 12.44 -0.08 -9.68
C ASN A 123 13.58 -0.62 -10.59
N LEU A 124 14.79 -0.06 -10.47
CA LEU A 124 15.93 -0.56 -11.23
C LEU A 124 16.35 -1.95 -10.70
N PRO A 125 16.42 -2.97 -11.55
CA PRO A 125 16.86 -4.30 -11.15
C PRO A 125 18.33 -4.28 -10.71
N TYR A 126 18.65 -5.03 -9.66
CA TYR A 126 20.01 -5.08 -9.07
C TYR A 126 20.59 -3.72 -8.67
N LEU A 127 19.74 -2.75 -8.34
CA LEU A 127 20.16 -1.44 -7.82
C LEU A 127 20.95 -1.59 -6.52
N PHE A 128 20.48 -2.47 -5.64
CA PHE A 128 21.06 -2.76 -4.34
C PHE A 128 21.90 -4.04 -4.37
N ASN A 129 23.03 -4.02 -3.67
CA ASN A 129 23.96 -5.13 -3.62
C ASN A 129 23.65 -6.17 -2.52
N SER A 130 22.89 -5.76 -1.51
CA SER A 130 22.51 -6.56 -0.34
C SER A 130 21.37 -5.90 0.43
N PRO A 131 20.70 -6.63 1.33
CA PRO A 131 19.71 -6.04 2.25
C PRO A 131 20.27 -4.89 3.08
N GLU A 132 21.52 -4.97 3.54
CA GLU A 132 22.16 -3.89 4.31
C GLU A 132 22.34 -2.63 3.45
N HIS A 133 22.69 -2.77 2.17
CA HIS A 133 22.77 -1.64 1.24
C HIS A 133 21.39 -1.02 1.03
N TYR A 134 20.37 -1.85 0.81
CA TYR A 134 18.98 -1.42 0.67
C TYR A 134 18.52 -0.63 1.89
N HIS A 135 18.71 -1.17 3.11
CA HIS A 135 18.33 -0.49 4.35
C HIS A 135 19.11 0.82 4.56
N ALA A 136 20.43 0.82 4.30
CA ALA A 136 21.23 2.03 4.46
C ALA A 136 20.80 3.17 3.54
N VAL A 137 20.34 2.86 2.33
CA VAL A 137 19.79 3.84 1.41
C VAL A 137 18.41 4.32 1.87
N MET A 138 17.52 3.40 2.20
CA MET A 138 16.15 3.74 2.54
C MET A 138 16.01 4.41 3.92
N ASP A 139 16.92 4.15 4.85
CA ASP A 139 16.98 4.83 6.15
C ASP A 139 17.69 6.21 6.06
N ASN A 140 18.31 6.54 4.94
CA ASN A 140 18.92 7.85 4.73
C ASN A 140 17.85 8.88 4.36
N LYS A 141 17.23 9.48 5.40
CA LYS A 141 16.12 10.45 5.26
C LYS A 141 16.46 11.61 4.31
N GLU A 142 17.71 12.09 4.27
CA GLU A 142 18.13 13.18 3.37
C GLU A 142 18.15 12.72 1.89
N LEU A 143 18.59 11.49 1.64
CA LEU A 143 18.66 10.96 0.28
C LEU A 143 17.27 10.66 -0.29
N ILE A 144 16.35 10.11 0.52
CA ILE A 144 15.01 9.75 0.05
C ILE A 144 14.02 10.92 0.06
N LYS A 145 14.28 11.99 0.81
CA LYS A 145 13.38 13.14 0.94
C LYS A 145 12.92 13.72 -0.40
N PRO A 146 13.81 13.98 -1.41
CA PRO A 146 13.37 14.51 -2.71
C PRO A 146 12.41 13.58 -3.45
N ILE A 147 12.46 12.26 -3.18
CA ILE A 147 11.57 11.27 -3.75
C ILE A 147 10.24 11.31 -3.00
N PHE A 148 10.27 11.31 -1.68
CA PHE A 148 9.10 11.25 -0.81
C PHE A 148 8.19 12.47 -0.94
N THR A 149 8.78 13.65 -1.17
CA THR A 149 8.04 14.91 -1.35
C THR A 149 7.65 15.20 -2.80
N SER A 150 8.12 14.43 -3.77
CA SER A 150 7.91 14.71 -5.20
C SER A 150 6.43 14.73 -5.61
N THR A 151 5.60 13.98 -4.90
CA THR A 151 4.17 13.81 -5.19
C THR A 151 3.26 14.78 -4.43
N GLU A 152 3.81 15.74 -3.67
CA GLU A 152 3.02 16.78 -2.99
C GLU A 152 2.12 17.55 -3.97
N LYS A 153 2.64 17.89 -5.15
CA LYS A 153 1.86 18.51 -6.25
C LYS A 153 0.68 17.64 -6.73
N SER A 154 0.75 16.34 -6.47
CA SER A 154 -0.31 15.37 -6.78
C SER A 154 -1.26 15.12 -5.61
N GLY A 155 -1.10 15.84 -4.48
CA GLY A 155 -2.00 15.80 -3.34
C GLY A 155 -1.71 14.72 -2.30
N PHE A 156 -0.55 14.06 -2.37
CA PHE A 156 -0.06 13.12 -1.37
C PHE A 156 1.46 13.19 -1.22
N GLU A 157 1.97 12.75 -0.09
CA GLU A 157 3.40 12.56 0.16
C GLU A 157 3.68 11.19 0.75
N ALA A 158 4.90 10.67 0.53
CA ALA A 158 5.38 9.48 1.21
C ALA A 158 5.79 9.85 2.64
N VAL A 159 5.37 9.04 3.62
CA VAL A 159 5.61 9.29 5.04
C VAL A 159 6.45 8.20 5.71
N ALA A 160 6.49 6.99 5.13
CA ALA A 160 7.31 5.88 5.62
C ALA A 160 7.63 4.91 4.48
N TRP A 161 8.63 4.06 4.70
CA TRP A 161 8.93 2.93 3.83
C TRP A 161 8.92 1.62 4.62
N LEU A 162 8.61 0.53 3.95
CA LEU A 162 8.53 -0.81 4.51
C LEU A 162 9.42 -1.74 3.69
N ASP A 163 10.09 -2.65 4.39
CA ASP A 163 10.88 -3.71 3.74
C ASP A 163 9.93 -4.70 3.05
N ALA A 164 10.13 -4.91 1.77
CA ALA A 164 9.39 -5.89 0.98
C ALA A 164 10.31 -7.03 0.47
N GLY A 165 11.48 -7.17 1.07
CA GLY A 165 12.45 -8.23 0.76
C GLY A 165 13.00 -8.16 -0.65
N THR A 166 13.44 -9.31 -1.13
CA THR A 166 14.00 -9.48 -2.47
C THR A 166 13.01 -10.19 -3.37
N ARG A 167 12.81 -9.66 -4.57
CA ARG A 167 11.88 -10.21 -5.54
C ARG A 167 12.54 -11.27 -6.40
N ASN A 168 11.81 -12.38 -6.61
CA ASN A 168 12.27 -13.59 -7.27
C ASN A 168 11.15 -14.15 -8.15
N PHE A 169 11.48 -14.90 -9.21
CA PHE A 169 10.48 -15.55 -10.04
C PHE A 169 9.89 -16.78 -9.35
N TYR A 170 8.58 -16.95 -9.48
CA TYR A 170 7.91 -18.19 -9.15
C TYR A 170 6.94 -18.59 -10.26
N THR A 171 6.86 -19.88 -10.54
CA THR A 171 6.17 -20.40 -11.72
C THR A 171 5.38 -21.67 -11.41
N VAL A 172 4.36 -21.93 -12.25
CA VAL A 172 3.48 -23.07 -12.10
C VAL A 172 4.12 -24.37 -12.58
N LYS A 173 4.73 -24.36 -13.78
CA LYS A 173 5.07 -25.61 -14.51
C LYS A 173 6.54 -25.92 -14.65
N LYS A 174 7.43 -24.92 -14.68
CA LYS A 174 8.85 -25.15 -14.87
C LYS A 174 9.71 -24.17 -14.07
N PRO A 175 10.89 -24.59 -13.59
CA PRO A 175 11.82 -23.69 -12.89
C PRO A 175 12.45 -22.69 -13.86
N ILE A 176 12.86 -21.54 -13.32
CA ILE A 176 13.64 -20.54 -14.03
C ILE A 176 15.09 -20.65 -13.55
N ARG A 177 15.97 -21.19 -14.38
CA ARG A 177 17.40 -21.40 -14.09
C ARG A 177 18.29 -20.40 -14.84
N THR A 178 17.80 -19.90 -15.97
CA THR A 178 18.45 -18.89 -16.81
C THR A 178 17.40 -17.91 -17.32
N PRO A 179 17.79 -16.71 -17.79
CA PRO A 179 16.85 -15.79 -18.41
C PRO A 179 16.11 -16.39 -19.62
N ASP A 180 16.77 -17.31 -20.34
CA ASP A 180 16.16 -17.96 -21.51
C ASP A 180 14.97 -18.87 -21.14
N ASP A 181 14.86 -19.32 -19.89
CA ASP A 181 13.71 -20.07 -19.41
C ASP A 181 12.42 -19.25 -19.36
N LEU A 182 12.53 -17.94 -19.38
CA LEU A 182 11.38 -17.00 -19.40
C LEU A 182 10.77 -16.89 -20.80
N LYS A 183 11.46 -17.31 -21.86
CA LYS A 183 10.95 -17.21 -23.22
C LYS A 183 9.61 -17.95 -23.37
N GLY A 184 8.63 -17.22 -23.88
CA GLY A 184 7.27 -17.74 -24.11
C GLY A 184 6.40 -17.85 -22.86
N LEU A 185 6.91 -17.51 -21.67
CA LEU A 185 6.11 -17.45 -20.44
C LEU A 185 5.46 -16.09 -20.29
N LYS A 186 4.21 -16.11 -19.86
CA LYS A 186 3.46 -14.95 -19.40
C LYS A 186 3.73 -14.78 -17.91
N ILE A 187 4.54 -13.81 -17.57
CA ILE A 187 4.91 -13.52 -16.17
C ILE A 187 4.18 -12.26 -15.71
N ARG A 188 3.41 -12.39 -14.65
CA ARG A 188 2.83 -11.22 -14.02
C ARG A 188 3.93 -10.33 -13.46
N VAL A 189 3.82 -9.06 -13.74
CA VAL A 189 4.62 -7.99 -13.13
C VAL A 189 3.70 -6.94 -12.50
N GLN A 190 4.25 -6.08 -11.65
CA GLN A 190 3.52 -4.91 -11.15
C GLN A 190 3.21 -3.95 -12.31
N GLN A 191 2.20 -3.09 -12.12
CA GLN A 191 1.75 -2.09 -13.11
C GLN A 191 2.75 -0.91 -13.16
N SER A 192 3.94 -1.17 -13.68
CA SER A 192 5.07 -0.25 -13.78
C SER A 192 5.74 -0.42 -15.14
N ALA A 193 6.05 0.69 -15.81
CA ALA A 193 6.76 0.67 -17.09
C ALA A 193 8.17 0.07 -16.95
N SER A 194 8.86 0.36 -15.84
CA SER A 194 10.17 -0.22 -15.53
C SER A 194 10.11 -1.73 -15.40
N ASN A 195 9.09 -2.27 -14.71
CA ASN A 195 8.94 -3.72 -14.53
C ASN A 195 8.52 -4.43 -15.83
N ILE A 196 7.70 -3.79 -16.65
CA ILE A 196 7.38 -4.31 -18.00
C ILE A 196 8.68 -4.39 -18.82
N ARG A 197 9.45 -3.31 -18.85
CA ARG A 197 10.70 -3.26 -19.61
C ARG A 197 11.74 -4.25 -19.11
N MET A 198 11.86 -4.40 -17.79
CA MET A 198 12.72 -5.42 -17.18
C MET A 198 12.35 -6.82 -17.66
N MET A 199 11.07 -7.17 -17.69
CA MET A 199 10.61 -8.49 -18.15
C MET A 199 10.87 -8.70 -19.63
N GLU A 200 10.72 -7.68 -20.47
CA GLU A 200 11.09 -7.74 -21.89
C GLU A 200 12.58 -8.02 -22.08
N LEU A 201 13.44 -7.34 -21.30
CA LEU A 201 14.89 -7.58 -21.34
C LEU A 201 15.25 -9.00 -20.88
N PHE A 202 14.55 -9.57 -19.92
CA PHE A 202 14.69 -10.98 -19.55
C PHE A 202 14.22 -11.93 -20.66
N GLY A 203 13.40 -11.47 -21.61
CA GLY A 203 12.86 -12.26 -22.72
C GLY A 203 11.51 -12.93 -22.45
N GLY A 204 10.87 -12.62 -21.32
CA GLY A 204 9.52 -13.06 -20.97
C GLY A 204 8.44 -12.11 -21.48
N ALA A 205 7.18 -12.56 -21.45
CA ALA A 205 6.03 -11.73 -21.76
C ALA A 205 5.47 -11.11 -20.46
N ALA A 206 5.64 -9.79 -20.28
CA ALA A 206 5.09 -9.06 -19.16
C ALA A 206 3.55 -9.05 -19.20
N THR A 207 2.93 -9.36 -18.07
CA THR A 207 1.46 -9.29 -17.90
C THR A 207 1.16 -8.43 -16.67
N PRO A 208 1.10 -7.10 -16.81
CA PRO A 208 0.86 -6.20 -15.67
C PRO A 208 -0.58 -6.35 -15.18
N MET A 209 -0.75 -6.57 -13.86
CA MET A 209 -2.07 -6.66 -13.20
C MET A 209 -1.97 -6.36 -11.70
N GLY A 210 -3.11 -6.02 -11.08
CA GLY A 210 -3.26 -5.85 -9.64
C GLY A 210 -2.83 -7.10 -8.86
N PHE A 211 -2.39 -6.92 -7.61
CA PHE A 211 -1.89 -8.06 -6.84
C PHE A 211 -2.98 -9.04 -6.44
N GLY A 212 -4.17 -8.55 -6.10
CA GLY A 212 -5.32 -9.38 -5.74
C GLY A 212 -5.83 -10.30 -6.87
N GLU A 213 -5.46 -10.03 -8.13
CA GLU A 213 -5.84 -10.84 -9.28
C GLU A 213 -4.90 -12.03 -9.52
N VAL A 214 -3.69 -12.00 -8.95
CA VAL A 214 -2.59 -12.91 -9.31
C VAL A 214 -2.90 -14.37 -9.00
N TYR A 215 -3.43 -14.68 -7.81
CA TYR A 215 -3.78 -16.05 -7.44
C TYR A 215 -4.75 -16.69 -8.46
N THR A 216 -5.82 -15.97 -8.80
CA THR A 216 -6.81 -16.45 -9.76
C THR A 216 -6.23 -16.61 -11.16
N ALA A 217 -5.40 -15.66 -11.60
CA ALA A 217 -4.74 -15.70 -12.90
C ALA A 217 -3.77 -16.89 -13.02
N LEU A 218 -3.02 -17.21 -11.96
CA LEU A 218 -2.18 -18.42 -11.86
C LEU A 218 -3.02 -19.70 -11.91
N GLN A 219 -4.08 -19.77 -11.10
CA GLN A 219 -4.96 -20.92 -11.01
C GLN A 219 -5.65 -21.23 -12.34
N GLN A 220 -6.08 -20.19 -13.04
CA GLN A 220 -6.74 -20.31 -14.36
C GLN A 220 -5.75 -20.42 -15.53
N SER A 221 -4.44 -20.45 -15.27
CA SER A 221 -3.38 -20.48 -16.31
C SER A 221 -3.47 -19.30 -17.31
N VAL A 222 -3.96 -18.16 -16.86
CA VAL A 222 -3.90 -16.89 -17.62
C VAL A 222 -2.45 -16.40 -17.69
N ILE A 223 -1.70 -16.62 -16.60
CA ILE A 223 -0.25 -16.40 -16.49
C ILE A 223 0.46 -17.70 -16.10
N ASP A 224 1.72 -17.82 -16.45
CA ASP A 224 2.56 -18.97 -16.16
C ASP A 224 3.35 -18.85 -14.86
N GLY A 225 3.45 -17.62 -14.34
CA GLY A 225 4.19 -17.29 -13.14
C GLY A 225 4.07 -15.81 -12.79
N ALA A 226 4.76 -15.44 -11.73
CA ALA A 226 4.89 -14.05 -11.29
C ALA A 226 6.26 -13.84 -10.62
N GLU A 227 6.48 -12.68 -10.05
CA GLU A 227 7.68 -12.34 -9.30
C GLU A 227 7.31 -11.61 -8.02
N ASN A 228 7.91 -12.01 -6.90
CA ASN A 228 7.76 -11.39 -5.58
C ASN A 228 8.71 -12.04 -4.57
N ASN A 229 8.60 -11.62 -3.30
CA ASN A 229 9.23 -12.25 -2.15
C ASN A 229 8.53 -13.56 -1.72
N GLU A 230 9.09 -14.25 -0.74
CA GLU A 230 8.64 -15.57 -0.27
C GLU A 230 7.24 -15.56 0.35
N LEU A 231 6.83 -14.43 0.98
CA LEU A 231 5.52 -14.33 1.64
C LEU A 231 4.36 -14.43 0.64
N ALA A 232 4.59 -14.10 -0.63
CA ALA A 232 3.59 -14.31 -1.68
C ALA A 232 3.18 -15.78 -1.82
N LEU A 233 4.09 -16.72 -1.55
CA LEU A 233 3.80 -18.15 -1.63
C LEU A 233 2.83 -18.60 -0.53
N THR A 234 2.87 -18.00 0.64
CA THR A 234 2.14 -18.44 1.84
C THR A 234 1.00 -17.49 2.19
N SER A 235 1.27 -16.26 2.61
CA SER A 235 0.23 -15.29 3.00
C SER A 235 -0.76 -15.01 1.86
N ASN A 236 -0.29 -14.99 0.60
CA ASN A 236 -1.13 -14.83 -0.58
C ASN A 236 -1.46 -16.15 -1.30
N LYS A 237 -1.02 -17.28 -0.76
CA LYS A 237 -1.34 -18.65 -1.21
C LYS A 237 -0.86 -19.01 -2.63
N HIS A 238 0.04 -18.21 -3.23
CA HIS A 238 0.52 -18.50 -4.58
C HIS A 238 1.27 -19.85 -4.67
N GLY A 239 1.86 -20.34 -3.57
CA GLY A 239 2.51 -21.65 -3.46
C GLY A 239 1.55 -22.84 -3.59
N GLU A 240 0.24 -22.66 -3.42
CA GLU A 240 -0.75 -23.72 -3.72
C GLU A 240 -0.74 -24.06 -5.22
N VAL A 241 -0.48 -23.08 -6.08
CA VAL A 241 -0.49 -23.20 -7.54
C VAL A 241 0.92 -23.29 -8.12
N CYS A 242 1.83 -22.39 -7.69
CA CYS A 242 3.21 -22.37 -8.17
C CYS A 242 4.07 -23.41 -7.46
N LYS A 243 4.86 -24.16 -8.25
CA LYS A 243 5.68 -25.25 -7.73
C LYS A 243 7.18 -24.97 -7.75
N TYR A 244 7.60 -23.86 -8.33
CA TYR A 244 9.00 -23.46 -8.44
C TYR A 244 9.18 -22.02 -7.98
N TYR A 245 10.18 -21.78 -7.14
CA TYR A 245 10.61 -20.44 -6.72
C TYR A 245 12.11 -20.31 -7.01
N SER A 246 12.46 -19.36 -7.86
CA SER A 246 13.82 -19.23 -8.41
C SER A 246 14.48 -17.96 -7.88
N TYR A 247 15.48 -18.13 -7.03
CA TYR A 247 16.21 -17.05 -6.35
C TYR A 247 17.14 -16.28 -7.30
N ASN A 248 16.57 -15.60 -8.29
CA ASN A 248 17.35 -14.74 -9.17
C ASN A 248 17.57 -13.33 -8.60
N MET A 249 16.92 -12.98 -7.50
CA MET A 249 17.15 -11.77 -6.69
C MET A 249 17.19 -10.47 -7.50
N HIS A 250 16.25 -10.29 -8.42
CA HIS A 250 16.35 -9.24 -9.44
C HIS A 250 16.02 -7.83 -8.91
N GLN A 251 15.26 -7.69 -7.84
CA GLN A 251 14.89 -6.38 -7.30
C GLN A 251 14.68 -6.41 -5.78
N MET A 252 14.94 -5.28 -5.13
CA MET A 252 14.44 -4.93 -3.79
C MET A 252 13.63 -3.64 -3.96
N VAL A 253 12.29 -3.77 -4.01
CA VAL A 253 11.37 -2.66 -4.26
C VAL A 253 10.64 -2.34 -2.96
N PRO A 254 10.84 -1.16 -2.36
CA PRO A 254 10.18 -0.83 -1.11
C PRO A 254 8.66 -0.69 -1.29
N ASP A 255 7.91 -1.07 -0.26
CA ASP A 255 6.55 -0.60 -0.10
C ASP A 255 6.58 0.76 0.60
N ILE A 256 5.75 1.69 0.15
CA ILE A 256 5.74 3.08 0.62
C ILE A 256 4.38 3.37 1.26
N VAL A 257 4.41 3.88 2.49
CA VAL A 257 3.23 4.48 3.11
C VAL A 257 3.09 5.89 2.59
N ILE A 258 1.99 6.19 1.93
CA ILE A 258 1.66 7.54 1.46
C ILE A 258 0.48 8.11 2.23
N GLY A 259 0.47 9.41 2.46
CA GLY A 259 -0.59 10.13 3.16
C GLY A 259 -1.20 11.26 2.33
N ASN A 260 -2.49 11.47 2.48
CA ASN A 260 -3.17 12.60 1.85
C ASN A 260 -2.61 13.93 2.38
N LEU A 261 -2.11 14.77 1.47
CA LEU A 261 -1.41 16.00 1.83
C LEU A 261 -2.31 17.01 2.57
N ARG A 262 -3.60 17.10 2.21
CA ARG A 262 -4.55 18.00 2.91
C ARG A 262 -4.78 17.56 4.34
N PHE A 263 -4.91 16.25 4.57
CA PHE A 263 -5.04 15.70 5.90
C PHE A 263 -3.78 16.00 6.72
N LEU A 264 -2.60 15.68 6.21
CA LEU A 264 -1.32 15.91 6.88
C LEU A 264 -1.10 17.40 7.22
N ASN A 265 -1.47 18.31 6.30
CA ASN A 265 -1.39 19.76 6.52
C ASN A 265 -2.49 20.32 7.45
N SER A 266 -3.52 19.55 7.76
CA SER A 266 -4.56 19.94 8.72
C SER A 266 -4.23 19.61 10.16
N LEU A 267 -3.19 18.81 10.39
CA LEU A 267 -2.70 18.44 11.73
C LEU A 267 -2.05 19.64 12.40
N SER A 268 -2.26 19.79 13.71
CA SER A 268 -1.45 20.73 14.51
C SER A 268 0.02 20.26 14.53
N PRO A 269 0.98 21.14 14.85
CA PRO A 269 2.38 20.72 14.97
C PRO A 269 2.58 19.56 15.96
N GLU A 270 1.83 19.54 17.06
CA GLU A 270 1.88 18.49 18.07
C GLU A 270 1.30 17.17 17.53
N GLU A 271 0.16 17.25 16.83
CA GLU A 271 -0.43 16.08 16.17
C GLU A 271 0.46 15.53 15.08
N ARG A 272 1.03 16.42 14.23
CA ARG A 272 1.96 16.00 13.19
C ARG A 272 3.16 15.26 13.78
N ALA A 273 3.73 15.72 14.88
CA ALA A 273 4.83 15.05 15.55
C ALA A 273 4.44 13.64 16.05
N ILE A 274 3.22 13.46 16.57
CA ILE A 274 2.71 12.16 16.98
C ILE A 274 2.52 11.23 15.74
N PHE A 275 1.97 11.74 14.64
CA PHE A 275 1.85 10.97 13.42
C PHE A 275 3.22 10.57 12.85
N ASP A 276 4.20 11.47 12.85
CA ASP A 276 5.57 11.19 12.38
C ASP A 276 6.24 10.10 13.24
N GLU A 277 6.05 10.12 14.57
CA GLU A 277 6.48 9.02 15.45
C GLU A 277 5.75 7.71 15.11
N GLY A 278 4.45 7.77 14.84
CA GLY A 278 3.66 6.63 14.40
C GLY A 278 4.16 6.02 13.09
N PHE A 279 4.59 6.84 12.13
CA PHE A 279 5.19 6.36 10.88
C PHE A 279 6.53 5.65 11.10
N ASP A 280 7.37 6.15 12.00
CA ASP A 280 8.61 5.46 12.39
C ASP A 280 8.30 4.12 13.09
N ILE A 281 7.21 4.03 13.88
CA ILE A 281 6.74 2.78 14.51
C ILE A 281 6.31 1.76 13.45
N ILE A 282 5.56 2.15 12.41
CA ILE A 282 5.19 1.23 11.31
C ILE A 282 6.43 0.55 10.76
N SER A 283 7.42 1.36 10.32
CA SER A 283 8.64 0.86 9.69
C SER A 283 9.42 -0.07 10.62
N LYS A 284 9.55 0.30 11.89
CA LYS A 284 10.28 -0.49 12.89
C LYS A 284 9.62 -1.84 13.15
N VAL A 285 8.33 -1.84 13.50
CA VAL A 285 7.59 -3.06 13.86
C VAL A 285 7.45 -4.00 12.66
N GLN A 286 7.19 -3.46 11.47
CA GLN A 286 7.12 -4.23 10.25
C GLN A 286 8.46 -4.93 9.95
N ARG A 287 9.59 -4.22 10.07
CA ARG A 287 10.93 -4.77 9.82
C ARG A 287 11.30 -5.85 10.85
N GLU A 288 10.96 -5.65 12.13
CA GLU A 288 11.17 -6.65 13.17
C GLU A 288 10.39 -7.94 12.89
N ALA A 289 9.16 -7.84 12.40
CA ALA A 289 8.34 -8.99 12.04
C ALA A 289 8.77 -9.66 10.72
N TRP A 290 9.51 -8.96 9.84
CA TRP A 290 9.81 -9.39 8.47
C TRP A 290 10.65 -10.67 8.43
N GLY A 291 11.80 -10.68 9.10
CA GLY A 291 12.74 -11.81 9.05
C GLY A 291 12.12 -13.14 9.52
N GLU A 292 11.41 -13.09 10.64
CA GLU A 292 10.71 -14.27 11.20
C GLU A 292 9.61 -14.78 10.25
N SER A 293 8.91 -13.84 9.59
CA SER A 293 7.86 -14.17 8.62
C SER A 293 8.42 -14.81 7.36
N VAL A 294 9.57 -14.36 6.86
CA VAL A 294 10.27 -14.98 5.70
C VAL A 294 10.68 -16.40 6.03
N ASP A 295 11.31 -16.64 7.19
CA ASP A 295 11.72 -17.98 7.60
C ASP A 295 10.53 -18.94 7.69
N LYS A 296 9.43 -18.50 8.27
CA LYS A 296 8.17 -19.29 8.33
C LYS A 296 7.62 -19.54 6.92
N ALA A 297 7.61 -18.54 6.05
CA ALA A 297 7.12 -18.67 4.68
C ALA A 297 7.92 -19.72 3.89
N ILE A 298 9.25 -19.71 4.01
CA ILE A 298 10.12 -20.70 3.36
C ILE A 298 9.77 -22.12 3.82
N GLN A 299 9.59 -22.35 5.13
CA GLN A 299 9.23 -23.66 5.66
C GLN A 299 7.84 -24.12 5.17
N GLN A 300 6.84 -23.26 5.25
CA GLN A 300 5.50 -23.55 4.78
C GLN A 300 5.47 -23.81 3.25
N ALA A 301 6.21 -23.04 2.45
CA ALA A 301 6.28 -23.26 1.01
C ALA A 301 6.91 -24.64 0.68
N LYS A 302 7.90 -25.11 1.45
CA LYS A 302 8.43 -26.48 1.32
C LYS A 302 7.35 -27.53 1.62
N GLU A 303 6.52 -27.32 2.63
CA GLU A 303 5.39 -28.20 2.95
C GLU A 303 4.34 -28.23 1.83
N MET A 304 4.18 -27.12 1.09
CA MET A 304 3.36 -27.04 -0.12
C MET A 304 4.02 -27.69 -1.35
N ASN A 305 5.18 -28.31 -1.18
CA ASN A 305 6.03 -28.89 -2.25
C ASN A 305 6.51 -27.87 -3.29
N VAL A 306 6.82 -26.64 -2.86
CA VAL A 306 7.51 -25.66 -3.69
C VAL A 306 9.00 -26.01 -3.74
N GLU A 307 9.52 -26.19 -4.94
CA GLU A 307 10.96 -26.41 -5.18
C GLU A 307 11.68 -25.07 -5.28
N PHE A 308 12.72 -24.89 -4.45
CA PHE A 308 13.56 -23.71 -4.44
C PHE A 308 14.77 -23.90 -5.37
N ILE A 309 14.92 -22.99 -6.31
CA ILE A 309 15.96 -23.00 -7.37
C ILE A 309 16.94 -21.88 -7.11
N TYR A 310 18.23 -22.15 -7.26
CA TYR A 310 19.31 -21.17 -7.09
C TYR A 310 20.05 -21.00 -8.41
N PRO A 311 19.58 -20.10 -9.28
CA PRO A 311 20.19 -19.87 -10.59
C PRO A 311 21.48 -19.05 -10.50
N ASP A 312 22.25 -19.00 -11.62
CA ASP A 312 23.34 -18.05 -11.76
C ASP A 312 22.76 -16.63 -11.91
N VAL A 313 22.89 -15.83 -10.86
CA VAL A 313 22.37 -14.46 -10.79
C VAL A 313 23.03 -13.54 -11.81
N LEU A 314 24.32 -13.76 -12.14
CA LEU A 314 25.06 -12.90 -13.08
C LEU A 314 24.43 -12.92 -14.47
N ALA A 315 23.95 -14.07 -14.94
CA ALA A 315 23.28 -14.18 -16.23
C ALA A 315 22.01 -13.34 -16.33
N PHE A 316 21.25 -13.22 -15.21
CA PHE A 316 20.09 -12.34 -15.11
C PHE A 316 20.50 -10.87 -15.04
N GLN A 317 21.49 -10.55 -14.22
CA GLN A 317 22.00 -9.19 -14.05
C GLN A 317 22.48 -8.60 -15.39
N GLU A 318 23.34 -9.30 -16.11
CA GLU A 318 23.86 -8.85 -17.40
C GLU A 318 22.74 -8.54 -18.40
N ARG A 319 21.64 -9.31 -18.37
CA ARG A 319 20.53 -9.16 -19.29
C ARG A 319 19.75 -7.85 -19.08
N VAL A 320 19.67 -7.33 -17.85
CA VAL A 320 18.81 -6.20 -17.47
C VAL A 320 19.55 -4.92 -17.10
N LEU A 321 20.87 -4.96 -16.94
CA LEU A 321 21.68 -3.75 -16.69
C LEU A 321 21.45 -2.61 -17.69
N PRO A 322 21.19 -2.86 -19.00
CA PRO A 322 20.86 -1.78 -19.94
C PRO A 322 19.69 -0.91 -19.52
N LEU A 323 18.76 -1.42 -18.68
CA LEU A 323 17.63 -0.64 -18.16
C LEU A 323 18.09 0.55 -17.31
N HIS A 324 19.21 0.44 -16.59
CA HIS A 324 19.75 1.56 -15.81
C HIS A 324 20.08 2.76 -16.71
N ASP A 325 20.78 2.51 -17.82
CA ASP A 325 21.14 3.56 -18.77
C ASP A 325 19.90 4.13 -19.48
N GLU A 326 18.93 3.28 -19.87
CA GLU A 326 17.67 3.70 -20.47
C GLU A 326 16.92 4.67 -19.54
N VAL A 327 16.75 4.31 -18.25
CA VAL A 327 16.03 5.12 -17.26
C VAL A 327 16.77 6.40 -16.91
N LEU A 328 18.09 6.34 -16.71
CA LEU A 328 18.89 7.52 -16.40
C LEU A 328 18.95 8.51 -17.57
N ALA A 329 18.97 8.02 -18.81
CA ALA A 329 18.91 8.87 -20.00
C ALA A 329 17.53 9.53 -20.16
N ALA A 330 16.44 8.78 -19.90
CA ALA A 330 15.08 9.29 -19.98
C ALA A 330 14.73 10.25 -18.83
N THR A 331 15.34 10.04 -17.64
CA THR A 331 15.06 10.82 -16.42
C THR A 331 16.37 11.29 -15.77
N PRO A 332 17.07 12.30 -16.34
CA PRO A 332 18.39 12.72 -15.87
C PRO A 332 18.45 13.19 -14.41
N LYS A 333 17.32 13.67 -13.84
CA LYS A 333 17.20 14.04 -12.42
C LYS A 333 17.51 12.89 -11.45
N LEU A 334 17.46 11.63 -11.91
CA LEU A 334 17.78 10.45 -11.11
C LEU A 334 19.29 10.23 -10.94
N LYS A 335 20.12 10.74 -11.85
CA LYS A 335 21.56 10.47 -11.86
C LYS A 335 22.28 10.79 -10.54
N PRO A 336 22.05 11.95 -9.90
CA PRO A 336 22.68 12.26 -8.60
C PRO A 336 22.27 11.30 -7.50
N ILE A 337 20.99 10.90 -7.48
CA ILE A 337 20.43 9.92 -6.51
C ILE A 337 21.07 8.55 -6.75
N TYR A 338 21.09 8.10 -8.01
CA TYR A 338 21.70 6.85 -8.42
C TYR A 338 23.18 6.78 -8.00
N ASP A 339 23.96 7.84 -8.26
CA ASP A 339 25.39 7.86 -7.92
C ASP A 339 25.59 7.74 -6.41
N LYS A 340 24.76 8.40 -5.61
CA LYS A 340 24.83 8.32 -4.15
C LYS A 340 24.46 6.93 -3.63
N ILE A 341 23.45 6.29 -4.23
CA ILE A 341 23.10 4.89 -3.92
C ILE A 341 24.30 3.98 -4.20
N GLN A 342 24.96 4.14 -5.37
CA GLN A 342 26.11 3.32 -5.74
C GLN A 342 27.33 3.60 -4.83
N GLU A 343 27.52 4.84 -4.35
CA GLU A 343 28.56 5.20 -3.39
C GLU A 343 28.34 4.46 -2.05
N ILE A 344 27.13 4.52 -1.48
CA ILE A 344 26.79 3.81 -0.23
C ILE A 344 27.05 2.30 -0.37
N GLY A 345 26.70 1.72 -1.53
CA GLY A 345 26.95 0.31 -1.78
C GLY A 345 28.44 -0.07 -1.83
N LYS A 346 29.30 0.83 -2.33
CA LYS A 346 30.75 0.64 -2.31
C LYS A 346 31.34 0.75 -0.90
N GLU A 347 30.87 1.70 -0.10
CA GLU A 347 31.28 1.89 1.29
C GLU A 347 30.99 0.64 2.14
N ILE A 348 29.78 0.07 2.00
CA ILE A 348 29.38 -1.16 2.71
C ILE A 348 30.24 -2.36 2.30
N LYS A 349 30.55 -2.52 1.01
CA LYS A 349 31.46 -3.58 0.54
C LYS A 349 32.89 -3.38 1.04
N GLY A 350 33.39 -2.13 1.04
CA GLY A 350 34.75 -1.81 1.48
C GLY A 350 34.96 -1.95 2.99
N GLY A 351 33.94 -1.77 3.80
CA GLY A 351 34.00 -1.93 5.27
C GLY A 351 33.92 -3.38 5.75
N LYS A 352 33.67 -4.33 4.85
CA LYS A 352 33.63 -5.79 5.15
C LYS A 352 34.97 -6.52 4.82
N ASN A 353 36.04 -5.80 4.39
CA ASN A 353 37.37 -6.35 4.08
C ASN A 353 38.37 -6.14 5.22
#